data_958742b1b1b0e0a46bc306b2bb3c61e1
#
_entry.id   958742b1b1b0e0a46bc306b2bb3c61e1
#
_cell.length_a   1.000
_cell.length_b   1.000
_cell.length_c   1.000
_cell.angle_alpha   90.00
_cell.angle_beta   90.00
_cell.angle_gamma   90.00
#
_symmetry.space_group_name_H-M   'P 1'
#
loop_
_entity.id
_entity.type
_entity.pdbx_description
1 polymer ?
#
loop_
_entity_poly.entity_id
_entity_poly.type
_entity_poly.pdbx_seq_one_letter_code
_entity_poly.pdbx_strand_id
1 'polypeptide(L)'
;MKDIFNFTNNLDRREFINLSGSAILGLSLLSYIDWNSKVVAANRSQVGLIRTTDRAEGVKRGLDLIKLPDVNGDSVLIKPNFNTADPAPGSTHNDTLITIIEELQNAGAERIIIGERSGPPDTEKVMQEKGIFEIAEEYNVEIINFDQLSEDRLVHFNQEGLHWADGFQIPKILNEVDHIIATGCLKTHQYGGQFTMALKLAVGIIPRAGTNYMSELHNSDNMRKMIAEISLAYSPDLFLIDGVEAFTSGGPSSGNRVDSNIFLVSQDPVAIDAVGVAMLKNLGSTNIIMNTPVFELEQLARAAEIDIGVSAPKEIEIISDTEEGDSLADRLRNLLA
;
A
#
# COMPACT_ATOMS: atom_id res chain seq x y z
N MET A 1 19.50 -1.24 36.60
CA MET A 1 18.36 -0.52 36.02
C MET A 1 18.83 0.22 34.76
N LYS A 2 19.44 -0.52 33.82
CA LYS A 2 19.94 0.01 32.53
C LYS A 2 19.64 -0.88 31.33
N ASP A 3 18.83 -1.95 31.49
CA ASP A 3 18.68 -3.00 30.47
C ASP A 3 17.23 -3.18 29.97
N ILE A 4 16.36 -2.17 30.11
CA ILE A 4 14.95 -2.26 29.65
C ILE A 4 14.67 -1.41 28.39
N PHE A 5 15.61 -0.56 27.94
CA PHE A 5 15.38 0.38 26.84
C PHE A 5 15.97 -0.02 25.47
N ASN A 6 16.46 -1.25 25.33
CA ASN A 6 17.03 -1.73 24.05
C ASN A 6 16.16 -2.80 23.35
N PHE A 7 14.88 -2.96 23.70
CA PHE A 7 14.06 -4.06 23.17
C PHE A 7 13.18 -3.71 21.96
N THR A 8 13.15 -2.45 21.53
CA THR A 8 12.20 -2.05 20.46
C THR A 8 12.82 -1.81 19.09
N ASN A 9 14.14 -1.92 18.95
CA ASN A 9 14.80 -1.58 17.67
C ASN A 9 15.25 -2.76 16.81
N ASN A 10 14.88 -4.02 17.16
CA ASN A 10 15.26 -5.20 16.38
C ASN A 10 14.26 -6.37 16.55
N LEU A 11 12.96 -6.11 16.59
CA LEU A 11 11.97 -7.17 16.49
C LEU A 11 11.77 -7.49 15.01
N ASP A 12 12.04 -8.74 14.62
CA ASP A 12 11.73 -9.20 13.29
C ASP A 12 10.20 -9.30 13.09
N ARG A 13 9.78 -9.40 11.84
CA ARG A 13 8.36 -9.46 11.44
C ARG A 13 7.59 -10.60 12.13
N ARG A 14 8.25 -11.71 12.44
CA ARG A 14 7.68 -12.90 13.12
C ARG A 14 7.46 -12.65 14.61
N GLU A 15 8.34 -11.90 15.24
CA GLU A 15 8.23 -11.56 16.65
C GLU A 15 7.12 -10.53 16.91
N PHE A 16 6.93 -9.56 16.02
CA PHE A 16 5.86 -8.57 16.11
C PHE A 16 4.46 -9.20 16.02
N ILE A 17 4.25 -10.15 15.10
CA ILE A 17 2.96 -10.86 14.93
C ILE A 17 2.64 -11.74 16.16
N ASN A 18 3.65 -12.33 16.79
CA ASN A 18 3.46 -13.16 17.98
C ASN A 18 3.23 -12.35 19.28
N LEU A 19 3.69 -11.11 19.33
CA LEU A 19 3.52 -10.23 20.52
C LEU A 19 2.16 -9.54 20.55
N SER A 20 1.55 -9.24 19.40
CA SER A 20 0.23 -8.62 19.34
C SER A 20 -0.93 -9.54 19.75
N GLY A 21 -0.69 -10.86 19.83
CA GLY A 21 -1.67 -11.86 20.27
C GLY A 21 -1.76 -12.12 21.79
N SER A 22 -0.91 -11.52 22.62
CA SER A 22 -0.73 -11.97 24.02
C SER A 22 -0.75 -10.90 25.11
N ALA A 23 -1.04 -9.64 24.82
CA ALA A 23 -0.94 -8.56 25.81
C ALA A 23 -2.28 -7.90 26.16
N ILE A 24 -3.22 -8.65 26.72
CA ILE A 24 -4.27 -8.11 27.58
C ILE A 24 -4.23 -8.83 28.92
N LEU A 25 -3.49 -8.28 29.89
CA LEU A 25 -3.75 -8.38 31.33
C LEU A 25 -2.77 -7.50 32.11
N GLY A 26 -3.28 -6.37 32.58
CA GLY A 26 -2.99 -5.81 33.89
C GLY A 26 -1.62 -5.19 34.16
N LEU A 27 -1.58 -3.86 34.39
CA LEU A 27 -1.18 -3.34 35.70
C LEU A 27 -1.18 -1.82 35.72
N SER A 28 -2.06 -1.27 36.51
CA SER A 28 -2.01 0.13 36.98
C SER A 28 -0.77 0.32 37.87
N LEU A 29 0.16 1.16 37.44
CA LEU A 29 1.12 1.84 38.31
C LEU A 29 1.37 3.25 37.76
N LEU A 30 0.59 4.19 38.27
CA LEU A 30 0.89 5.62 38.21
C LEU A 30 2.14 5.87 39.09
N SER A 31 3.26 6.20 38.47
CA SER A 31 4.35 6.88 39.11
C SER A 31 4.79 8.06 38.26
N TYR A 32 4.62 9.23 38.84
CA TYR A 32 5.17 10.54 38.51
C TYR A 32 6.28 10.50 37.47
N ILE A 33 5.99 10.89 36.24
CA ILE A 33 6.98 11.26 35.24
C ILE A 33 6.97 12.77 35.15
N ASP A 34 8.11 13.35 35.51
CA ASP A 34 8.46 14.75 35.39
C ASP A 34 8.24 15.23 33.94
N TRP A 35 7.25 16.09 33.75
CA TRP A 35 6.86 16.62 32.45
C TRP A 35 7.75 17.81 32.07
N ASN A 36 9.03 17.61 31.92
CA ASN A 36 9.94 18.55 31.30
C ASN A 36 10.43 18.02 29.96
N SER A 37 9.59 18.24 28.95
CA SER A 37 9.87 18.52 27.55
C SER A 37 11.32 18.21 27.06
N LYS A 38 11.54 16.99 26.59
CA LYS A 38 12.08 16.83 25.23
C LYS A 38 10.88 16.50 24.35
N VAL A 39 10.47 17.45 23.54
CA VAL A 39 9.67 17.16 22.35
C VAL A 39 10.54 16.22 21.52
N VAL A 40 10.32 14.91 21.66
CA VAL A 40 10.76 13.94 20.66
C VAL A 40 10.02 14.41 19.43
N ALA A 41 10.75 14.91 18.44
CA ALA A 41 10.18 15.17 17.13
C ALA A 41 9.51 13.86 16.74
N ALA A 42 8.19 13.84 16.70
CA ALA A 42 7.44 12.70 16.25
C ALA A 42 8.00 12.40 14.85
N ASN A 43 8.60 11.21 14.66
CA ASN A 43 9.07 10.80 13.34
C ASN A 43 7.84 10.88 12.42
N ARG A 44 7.87 11.83 11.50
CA ARG A 44 6.83 11.98 10.50
C ARG A 44 6.99 10.87 9.48
N SER A 45 5.88 10.28 9.06
CA SER A 45 5.90 9.36 7.92
C SER A 45 6.24 10.13 6.65
N GLN A 46 7.29 9.71 5.97
CA GLN A 46 7.77 10.37 4.76
C GLN A 46 7.06 9.85 3.52
N VAL A 47 6.70 10.78 2.63
CA VAL A 47 6.21 10.48 1.28
C VAL A 47 7.12 11.18 0.28
N GLY A 48 7.87 10.40 -0.49
CA GLY A 48 8.64 10.88 -1.64
C GLY A 48 7.70 11.29 -2.77
N LEU A 49 7.82 12.52 -3.24
CA LEU A 49 7.08 13.08 -4.37
C LEU A 49 8.05 13.42 -5.49
N ILE A 50 8.01 12.65 -6.56
CA ILE A 50 8.85 12.81 -7.73
C ILE A 50 8.05 13.43 -8.87
N ARG A 51 8.55 14.52 -9.45
CA ARG A 51 8.01 15.10 -10.69
C ARG A 51 8.70 14.40 -11.86
N THR A 52 7.92 13.63 -12.64
CA THR A 52 8.42 12.91 -13.82
C THR A 52 7.29 12.48 -14.74
N THR A 53 7.62 12.27 -16.02
CA THR A 53 6.78 11.60 -17.02
C THR A 53 7.30 10.19 -17.34
N ASP A 54 8.45 9.82 -16.77
CA ASP A 54 9.12 8.53 -16.98
C ASP A 54 8.96 7.67 -15.72
N ARG A 55 8.41 6.48 -15.88
CA ARG A 55 8.11 5.56 -14.78
C ARG A 55 9.37 4.93 -14.17
N ALA A 56 10.34 4.61 -15.02
CA ALA A 56 11.61 4.05 -14.56
C ALA A 56 12.37 5.09 -13.73
N GLU A 57 12.42 6.34 -14.20
CA GLU A 57 12.97 7.46 -13.43
C GLU A 57 12.19 7.67 -12.12
N GLY A 58 10.87 7.58 -12.16
CA GLY A 58 10.01 7.71 -10.98
C GLY A 58 10.32 6.69 -9.90
N VAL A 59 10.49 5.42 -10.26
CA VAL A 59 10.89 4.35 -9.34
C VAL A 59 12.28 4.64 -8.76
N LYS A 60 13.30 4.86 -9.60
CA LYS A 60 14.69 5.03 -9.16
C LYS A 60 14.86 6.21 -8.21
N ARG A 61 14.36 7.39 -8.62
CA ARG A 61 14.42 8.61 -7.78
C ARG A 61 13.55 8.47 -6.52
N GLY A 62 12.45 7.75 -6.61
CA GLY A 62 11.61 7.44 -5.45
C GLY A 62 12.35 6.62 -4.41
N LEU A 63 13.09 5.59 -4.84
CA LEU A 63 13.92 4.75 -3.99
C LEU A 63 15.17 5.48 -3.46
N ASP A 64 15.64 6.54 -4.12
CA ASP A 64 16.69 7.42 -3.59
C ASP A 64 16.18 8.27 -2.42
N LEU A 65 14.93 8.75 -2.49
CA LEU A 65 14.29 9.53 -1.42
C LEU A 65 13.84 8.67 -0.25
N ILE A 66 13.11 7.59 -0.54
CA ILE A 66 12.59 6.63 0.44
C ILE A 66 13.31 5.31 0.21
N LYS A 67 14.25 5.00 1.08
CA LYS A 67 15.14 3.87 0.91
C LYS A 67 14.38 2.53 0.84
N LEU A 68 14.81 1.71 -0.12
CA LEU A 68 14.47 0.29 -0.15
C LEU A 68 14.95 -0.36 1.18
N PRO A 69 14.19 -1.30 1.78
CA PRO A 69 14.74 -2.12 2.86
C PRO A 69 16.00 -2.86 2.40
N ASP A 70 16.83 -3.28 3.33
CA ASP A 70 17.97 -4.14 3.01
C ASP A 70 17.44 -5.53 2.61
N VAL A 71 17.49 -5.81 1.31
CA VAL A 71 16.95 -7.06 0.74
C VAL A 71 18.05 -8.03 0.30
N ASN A 72 19.31 -7.76 0.68
CA ASN A 72 20.44 -8.56 0.23
C ASN A 72 20.40 -9.98 0.79
N GLY A 73 20.20 -10.97 -0.06
CA GLY A 73 20.06 -12.38 0.30
C GLY A 73 18.64 -12.77 0.72
N ASP A 74 17.67 -11.86 0.66
CA ASP A 74 16.30 -12.06 1.12
C ASP A 74 15.32 -12.35 -0.01
N SER A 75 14.15 -12.88 0.37
CA SER A 75 13.01 -13.11 -0.52
C SER A 75 12.07 -11.91 -0.51
N VAL A 76 11.69 -11.43 -1.70
CA VAL A 76 10.82 -10.26 -1.89
C VAL A 76 9.59 -10.62 -2.70
N LEU A 77 8.41 -10.30 -2.21
CA LEU A 77 7.17 -10.39 -2.96
C LEU A 77 6.79 -9.00 -3.48
N ILE A 78 6.66 -8.86 -4.80
CA ILE A 78 6.07 -7.69 -5.44
C ILE A 78 4.57 -7.91 -5.57
N LYS A 79 3.77 -7.01 -4.99
CA LYS A 79 2.32 -6.98 -5.15
C LYS A 79 1.92 -5.84 -6.09
N PRO A 80 1.77 -6.09 -7.40
CA PRO A 80 1.28 -5.07 -8.33
C PRO A 80 -0.23 -4.84 -8.18
N ASN A 81 -0.81 -4.01 -9.05
CA ASN A 81 -2.22 -3.87 -9.26
C ASN A 81 -2.60 -4.31 -10.68
N PHE A 82 -2.95 -5.57 -10.87
CA PHE A 82 -3.48 -6.09 -12.11
C PHE A 82 -5.00 -6.32 -12.00
N ASN A 83 -5.74 -5.24 -11.69
CA ASN A 83 -7.19 -5.33 -11.60
C ASN A 83 -7.83 -5.88 -12.88
N THR A 84 -7.29 -5.49 -14.02
CA THR A 84 -7.60 -5.92 -15.40
C THR A 84 -6.31 -5.86 -16.22
N ALA A 85 -6.36 -6.21 -17.51
CA ALA A 85 -5.25 -6.00 -18.43
C ALA A 85 -5.18 -4.57 -19.03
N ASP A 86 -6.09 -3.68 -18.63
CA ASP A 86 -6.10 -2.30 -19.10
C ASP A 86 -4.76 -1.60 -18.82
N PRO A 87 -4.33 -0.68 -19.70
CA PRO A 87 -3.10 0.08 -19.48
C PRO A 87 -3.19 0.98 -18.24
N ALA A 88 -2.05 1.50 -17.77
CA ALA A 88 -2.03 2.50 -16.70
C ALA A 88 -2.91 3.72 -17.06
N PRO A 89 -3.59 4.31 -16.09
CA PRO A 89 -3.63 4.01 -14.65
C PRO A 89 -4.64 2.90 -14.26
N GLY A 90 -5.20 2.17 -15.22
CA GLY A 90 -6.09 1.03 -14.97
C GLY A 90 -5.39 -0.11 -14.21
N SER A 91 -4.16 -0.42 -14.60
CA SER A 91 -3.29 -1.41 -13.97
C SER A 91 -1.85 -0.91 -13.89
N THR A 92 -1.03 -1.52 -13.05
CA THR A 92 0.42 -1.24 -12.95
C THR A 92 1.07 -1.34 -14.33
N HIS A 93 1.86 -0.32 -14.69
CA HIS A 93 2.62 -0.30 -15.95
C HIS A 93 3.79 -1.28 -15.90
N ASN A 94 4.10 -1.91 -17.04
CA ASN A 94 5.20 -2.88 -17.09
C ASN A 94 6.55 -2.23 -16.78
N ASP A 95 6.81 -0.99 -17.25
CA ASP A 95 8.07 -0.30 -16.93
C ASP A 95 8.25 -0.07 -15.43
N THR A 96 7.17 0.25 -14.71
CA THR A 96 7.19 0.35 -13.24
C THR A 96 7.57 -0.98 -12.60
N LEU A 97 6.94 -2.08 -13.05
CA LEU A 97 7.21 -3.42 -12.52
C LEU A 97 8.64 -3.86 -12.82
N ILE A 98 9.06 -3.71 -14.08
CA ILE A 98 10.40 -4.09 -14.54
C ILE A 98 11.47 -3.34 -13.74
N THR A 99 11.31 -2.03 -13.59
CA THR A 99 12.29 -1.23 -12.84
C THR A 99 12.35 -1.63 -11.37
N ILE A 100 11.21 -1.96 -10.73
CA ILE A 100 11.21 -2.48 -9.36
C ILE A 100 12.00 -3.80 -9.29
N ILE A 101 11.81 -4.72 -10.25
CA ILE A 101 12.55 -5.98 -10.31
C ILE A 101 14.06 -5.72 -10.45
N GLU A 102 14.46 -4.82 -11.38
CA GLU A 102 15.86 -4.46 -11.59
C GLU A 102 16.51 -3.88 -10.33
N GLU A 103 15.82 -2.96 -9.63
CA GLU A 103 16.33 -2.36 -8.40
C GLU A 103 16.46 -3.39 -7.26
N LEU A 104 15.52 -4.36 -7.15
CA LEU A 104 15.63 -5.46 -6.19
C LEU A 104 16.79 -6.41 -6.52
N GLN A 105 16.99 -6.74 -7.81
CA GLN A 105 18.13 -7.56 -8.25
C GLN A 105 19.46 -6.84 -7.98
N ASN A 106 19.53 -5.53 -8.28
CA ASN A 106 20.71 -4.71 -8.02
C ASN A 106 21.02 -4.61 -6.51
N ALA A 107 19.98 -4.61 -5.67
CA ALA A 107 20.10 -4.63 -4.21
C ALA A 107 20.45 -6.02 -3.64
N GLY A 108 20.50 -7.08 -4.47
CA GLY A 108 20.95 -8.41 -4.09
C GLY A 108 19.84 -9.31 -3.55
N ALA A 109 18.56 -9.06 -3.84
CA ALA A 109 17.47 -9.96 -3.49
C ALA A 109 17.73 -11.36 -4.07
N GLU A 110 17.68 -12.40 -3.21
CA GLU A 110 17.93 -13.79 -3.63
C GLU A 110 16.75 -14.37 -4.41
N ARG A 111 15.53 -13.99 -4.03
CA ARG A 111 14.29 -14.50 -4.59
C ARG A 111 13.27 -13.38 -4.78
N ILE A 112 12.78 -13.23 -6.00
CA ILE A 112 11.74 -12.23 -6.31
C ILE A 112 10.49 -12.94 -6.82
N ILE A 113 9.33 -12.57 -6.29
CA ILE A 113 8.03 -13.18 -6.59
C ILE A 113 7.06 -12.08 -6.99
N ILE A 114 6.35 -12.28 -8.09
CA ILE A 114 5.17 -11.46 -8.45
C ILE A 114 3.93 -12.19 -7.95
N GLY A 115 3.21 -11.63 -6.99
CA GLY A 115 1.99 -12.20 -6.42
C GLY A 115 0.77 -11.34 -6.68
N GLU A 116 -0.32 -11.91 -7.27
CA GLU A 116 -1.51 -11.11 -7.59
C GLU A 116 -2.78 -11.96 -7.64
N ARG A 117 -3.89 -11.28 -7.37
CA ARG A 117 -5.23 -11.68 -7.73
C ARG A 117 -5.95 -10.51 -8.40
N SER A 118 -6.36 -10.69 -9.65
CA SER A 118 -7.04 -9.68 -10.47
C SER A 118 -8.45 -9.36 -9.97
N GLY A 119 -9.03 -8.28 -10.47
CA GLY A 119 -10.43 -7.90 -10.23
C GLY A 119 -11.42 -8.91 -10.84
N PRO A 120 -12.42 -8.46 -11.62
CA PRO A 120 -13.41 -9.38 -12.19
C PRO A 120 -12.86 -10.41 -13.18
N PRO A 121 -11.84 -10.10 -14.05
CA PRO A 121 -11.30 -11.08 -14.99
C PRO A 121 -10.51 -12.20 -14.30
N ASP A 122 -10.27 -13.28 -15.04
CA ASP A 122 -9.36 -14.36 -14.66
C ASP A 122 -7.93 -13.83 -14.53
N THR A 123 -7.28 -14.13 -13.41
CA THR A 123 -5.96 -13.58 -13.07
C THR A 123 -4.87 -14.05 -14.03
N GLU A 124 -4.89 -15.32 -14.45
CA GLU A 124 -3.89 -15.87 -15.38
C GLU A 124 -4.00 -15.20 -16.75
N LYS A 125 -5.24 -15.00 -17.26
CA LYS A 125 -5.46 -14.29 -18.52
C LYS A 125 -4.99 -12.83 -18.45
N VAL A 126 -5.25 -12.14 -17.34
CA VAL A 126 -4.78 -10.77 -17.17
C VAL A 126 -3.25 -10.72 -17.20
N MET A 127 -2.58 -11.62 -16.49
CA MET A 127 -1.11 -11.71 -16.49
C MET A 127 -0.58 -12.03 -17.90
N GLN A 128 -1.24 -12.94 -18.64
CA GLN A 128 -0.87 -13.27 -20.01
C GLN A 128 -1.03 -12.08 -20.97
N GLU A 129 -2.19 -11.40 -20.94
CA GLU A 129 -2.46 -10.23 -21.79
C GLU A 129 -1.51 -9.07 -21.51
N LYS A 130 -0.99 -8.96 -20.29
CA LYS A 130 0.01 -7.96 -19.88
C LYS A 130 1.45 -8.36 -20.16
N GLY A 131 1.71 -9.56 -20.63
CA GLY A 131 3.08 -10.06 -20.86
C GLY A 131 3.86 -10.33 -19.58
N ILE A 132 3.17 -10.64 -18.46
CA ILE A 132 3.85 -10.83 -17.16
C ILE A 132 4.65 -12.13 -17.12
N PHE A 133 4.23 -13.16 -17.84
CA PHE A 133 4.97 -14.42 -17.93
C PHE A 133 6.29 -14.25 -18.68
N GLU A 134 6.30 -13.45 -19.75
CA GLU A 134 7.49 -13.12 -20.53
C GLU A 134 8.47 -12.28 -19.67
N ILE A 135 7.97 -11.30 -18.93
CA ILE A 135 8.79 -10.52 -17.97
C ILE A 135 9.38 -11.45 -16.91
N ALA A 136 8.58 -12.34 -16.34
CA ALA A 136 9.04 -13.25 -15.31
C ALA A 136 10.14 -14.22 -15.81
N GLU A 137 10.01 -14.69 -17.04
CA GLU A 137 11.04 -15.52 -17.69
C GLU A 137 12.32 -14.71 -17.96
N GLU A 138 12.20 -13.50 -18.52
CA GLU A 138 13.33 -12.63 -18.85
C GLU A 138 14.16 -12.25 -17.61
N TYR A 139 13.48 -11.90 -16.52
CA TYR A 139 14.13 -11.44 -15.28
C TYR A 139 14.34 -12.55 -14.25
N ASN A 140 14.00 -13.81 -14.57
CA ASN A 140 14.10 -14.97 -13.68
C ASN A 140 13.41 -14.73 -12.32
N VAL A 141 12.14 -14.29 -12.35
CA VAL A 141 11.30 -14.08 -11.17
C VAL A 141 10.15 -15.08 -11.14
N GLU A 142 9.65 -15.39 -9.95
CA GLU A 142 8.53 -16.33 -9.79
C GLU A 142 7.19 -15.61 -9.94
N ILE A 143 6.15 -16.35 -10.37
CA ILE A 143 4.76 -15.86 -10.37
C ILE A 143 3.92 -16.73 -9.42
N ILE A 144 3.12 -16.10 -8.60
CA ILE A 144 2.09 -16.76 -7.81
C ILE A 144 0.73 -16.14 -8.11
N ASN A 145 -0.15 -16.92 -8.74
CA ASN A 145 -1.54 -16.58 -8.93
C ASN A 145 -2.32 -16.94 -7.66
N PHE A 146 -2.76 -15.95 -6.89
CA PHE A 146 -3.44 -16.16 -5.63
C PHE A 146 -4.81 -16.83 -5.77
N ASP A 147 -5.45 -16.77 -6.95
CA ASP A 147 -6.70 -17.49 -7.24
C ASP A 147 -6.51 -19.01 -7.47
N GLN A 148 -5.28 -19.46 -7.71
CA GLN A 148 -4.95 -20.87 -7.96
C GLN A 148 -4.34 -21.57 -6.74
N LEU A 149 -4.26 -20.89 -5.60
CA LEU A 149 -3.75 -21.47 -4.37
C LEU A 149 -4.72 -22.48 -3.78
N SER A 150 -4.19 -23.65 -3.40
CA SER A 150 -4.93 -24.66 -2.64
C SER A 150 -5.15 -24.18 -1.19
N GLU A 151 -6.15 -24.75 -0.51
CA GLU A 151 -6.51 -24.34 0.87
C GLU A 151 -5.36 -24.43 1.86
N ASP A 152 -4.48 -25.41 1.71
CA ASP A 152 -3.28 -25.57 2.55
C ASP A 152 -2.24 -24.47 2.35
N ARG A 153 -2.35 -23.66 1.27
CA ARG A 153 -1.53 -22.47 1.00
C ARG A 153 -2.18 -21.16 1.45
N LEU A 154 -3.34 -21.24 2.08
CA LEU A 154 -4.07 -20.11 2.62
C LEU A 154 -4.04 -20.13 4.15
N VAL A 155 -4.16 -18.97 4.76
CA VAL A 155 -4.34 -18.78 6.20
C VAL A 155 -5.56 -17.90 6.45
N HIS A 156 -6.38 -18.29 7.40
CA HIS A 156 -7.54 -17.51 7.82
C HIS A 156 -7.08 -16.42 8.80
N PHE A 157 -7.48 -15.19 8.51
CA PHE A 157 -7.27 -14.04 9.38
C PHE A 157 -8.63 -13.57 9.91
N ASN A 158 -8.75 -13.47 11.23
CA ASN A 158 -9.90 -12.89 11.92
C ASN A 158 -9.45 -12.20 13.20
N GLN A 159 -10.08 -11.09 13.51
CA GLN A 159 -9.80 -10.29 14.71
C GLN A 159 -11.10 -9.64 15.18
N GLU A 160 -11.25 -9.45 16.50
CA GLU A 160 -12.40 -8.75 17.07
C GLU A 160 -12.44 -7.28 16.57
N GLY A 161 -13.65 -6.81 16.26
CA GLY A 161 -13.89 -5.43 15.79
C GLY A 161 -13.77 -5.23 14.29
N LEU A 162 -13.57 -6.28 13.50
CA LEU A 162 -13.67 -6.22 12.04
C LEU A 162 -15.13 -6.10 11.59
N HIS A 163 -15.32 -5.53 10.41
CA HIS A 163 -16.62 -5.49 9.71
C HIS A 163 -16.83 -6.72 8.79
N TRP A 164 -15.84 -7.60 8.68
CA TRP A 164 -15.94 -8.91 8.02
C TRP A 164 -16.70 -9.88 8.92
N ALA A 165 -17.67 -10.63 8.36
CA ALA A 165 -18.54 -11.53 9.14
C ALA A 165 -17.75 -12.63 9.89
N ASP A 166 -16.73 -13.18 9.24
CA ASP A 166 -15.86 -14.22 9.80
C ASP A 166 -14.40 -14.03 9.31
N GLY A 167 -13.94 -12.78 9.25
CA GLY A 167 -12.59 -12.50 8.73
C GLY A 167 -12.44 -12.87 7.24
N PHE A 168 -11.21 -13.18 6.82
CA PHE A 168 -10.90 -13.51 5.43
C PHE A 168 -9.64 -14.38 5.33
N GLN A 169 -9.46 -15.02 4.17
CA GLN A 169 -8.26 -15.80 3.87
C GLN A 169 -7.23 -14.95 3.11
N ILE A 170 -5.96 -15.20 3.39
CA ILE A 170 -4.81 -14.62 2.68
C ILE A 170 -3.81 -15.71 2.29
N PRO A 171 -2.99 -15.51 1.24
CA PRO A 171 -1.90 -16.41 0.88
C PRO A 171 -0.85 -16.51 1.99
N LYS A 172 -0.45 -17.73 2.36
CA LYS A 172 0.62 -17.96 3.36
C LYS A 172 1.94 -17.32 2.97
N ILE A 173 2.23 -17.22 1.68
CA ILE A 173 3.46 -16.64 1.16
C ILE A 173 3.69 -15.21 1.68
N LEU A 174 2.63 -14.45 1.99
CA LEU A 174 2.74 -13.11 2.56
C LEU A 174 3.43 -13.09 3.94
N ASN A 175 3.39 -14.22 4.66
CA ASN A 175 4.04 -14.39 5.96
C ASN A 175 5.36 -15.20 5.84
N GLU A 176 5.67 -15.73 4.67
CA GLU A 176 6.84 -16.57 4.42
C GLU A 176 8.00 -15.80 3.80
N VAL A 177 7.71 -14.72 3.03
CA VAL A 177 8.74 -13.84 2.45
C VAL A 177 9.27 -12.87 3.48
N ASP A 178 10.51 -12.40 3.28
CA ASP A 178 11.17 -11.46 4.15
C ASP A 178 10.63 -10.03 3.94
N HIS A 179 10.35 -9.67 2.67
CA HIS A 179 9.87 -8.33 2.29
C HIS A 179 8.69 -8.37 1.33
N ILE A 180 7.85 -7.33 1.39
CA ILE A 180 6.77 -7.09 0.43
C ILE A 180 6.87 -5.66 -0.10
N ILE A 181 6.89 -5.52 -1.43
CA ILE A 181 6.83 -4.23 -2.14
C ILE A 181 5.50 -4.16 -2.88
N ALA A 182 4.69 -3.14 -2.59
CA ALA A 182 3.39 -2.96 -3.23
C ALA A 182 3.43 -1.81 -4.24
N THR A 183 2.84 -2.00 -5.43
CA THR A 183 2.78 -0.94 -6.44
C THR A 183 1.42 -0.86 -7.10
N GLY A 184 0.94 0.36 -7.31
CA GLY A 184 -0.34 0.66 -7.94
C GLY A 184 -0.34 2.00 -8.64
N CYS A 185 -1.54 2.47 -9.00
CA CYS A 185 -1.72 3.72 -9.75
C CYS A 185 -2.58 4.71 -8.99
N LEU A 186 -2.34 6.00 -9.24
CA LEU A 186 -3.15 7.11 -8.71
C LEU A 186 -4.50 7.16 -9.43
N LYS A 187 -5.59 6.80 -8.75
CA LYS A 187 -6.91 6.76 -9.37
C LYS A 187 -8.10 6.81 -8.42
N THR A 188 -9.22 7.34 -8.92
CA THR A 188 -10.54 7.20 -8.30
C THR A 188 -11.11 5.80 -8.50
N HIS A 189 -12.23 5.51 -7.83
CA HIS A 189 -12.94 4.22 -7.91
C HIS A 189 -14.45 4.43 -7.83
N GLN A 190 -15.16 4.23 -8.95
CA GLN A 190 -16.60 4.51 -9.05
C GLN A 190 -17.51 3.50 -8.33
N TYR A 191 -17.04 2.28 -8.10
CA TYR A 191 -17.85 1.21 -7.46
C TYR A 191 -17.75 1.26 -5.93
N GLY A 192 -17.99 2.43 -5.34
CA GLY A 192 -18.06 2.63 -3.89
C GLY A 192 -16.70 2.84 -3.18
N GLY A 193 -15.58 2.48 -3.82
CA GLY A 193 -14.25 2.57 -3.21
C GLY A 193 -13.67 3.99 -3.13
N GLN A 194 -14.29 4.99 -3.78
CA GLN A 194 -13.86 6.40 -3.83
C GLN A 194 -12.51 6.60 -4.52
N PHE A 195 -11.44 5.98 -4.05
CA PHE A 195 -10.10 5.97 -4.65
C PHE A 195 -9.44 4.59 -4.53
N THR A 196 -8.41 4.37 -5.34
CA THR A 196 -7.57 3.18 -5.31
C THR A 196 -6.12 3.60 -5.31
N MET A 197 -5.39 3.18 -4.29
CA MET A 197 -3.94 3.35 -4.12
C MET A 197 -3.44 2.29 -3.13
N ALA A 198 -2.55 2.63 -2.17
CA ALA A 198 -1.87 1.67 -1.30
C ALA A 198 -2.82 0.77 -0.47
N LEU A 199 -3.72 1.35 0.32
CA LEU A 199 -4.65 0.57 1.15
C LEU A 199 -5.52 -0.39 0.33
N LYS A 200 -5.99 0.05 -0.84
CA LYS A 200 -6.86 -0.79 -1.67
C LYS A 200 -6.10 -1.87 -2.46
N LEU A 201 -4.77 -1.81 -2.57
CA LEU A 201 -3.97 -2.91 -3.12
C LEU A 201 -4.16 -4.21 -2.33
N ALA A 202 -4.41 -4.10 -1.03
CA ALA A 202 -4.69 -5.22 -0.15
C ALA A 202 -5.90 -6.08 -0.59
N VAL A 203 -6.88 -5.52 -1.32
CA VAL A 203 -8.00 -6.32 -1.86
C VAL A 203 -7.53 -7.42 -2.81
N GLY A 204 -6.43 -7.19 -3.53
CA GLY A 204 -5.82 -8.16 -4.45
C GLY A 204 -5.02 -9.28 -3.76
N ILE A 205 -5.02 -9.39 -2.43
CA ILE A 205 -4.46 -10.56 -1.73
C ILE A 205 -5.54 -11.55 -1.29
N ILE A 206 -6.83 -11.15 -1.33
CA ILE A 206 -7.95 -12.03 -0.91
C ILE A 206 -8.32 -12.94 -2.07
N PRO A 207 -8.11 -14.27 -1.98
CA PRO A 207 -8.39 -15.19 -3.07
C PRO A 207 -9.89 -15.31 -3.33
N ARG A 208 -10.28 -15.80 -4.51
CA ARG A 208 -11.67 -16.10 -4.86
C ARG A 208 -12.11 -17.48 -4.38
N ALA A 209 -11.17 -18.37 -4.09
CA ALA A 209 -11.47 -19.74 -3.68
C ALA A 209 -12.22 -19.76 -2.33
N GLY A 210 -13.19 -20.65 -2.21
CA GLY A 210 -13.96 -20.81 -0.97
C GLY A 210 -15.08 -19.78 -0.78
N THR A 211 -14.97 -18.97 0.26
CA THR A 211 -15.96 -17.94 0.61
C THR A 211 -15.98 -16.80 -0.41
N ASN A 212 -17.18 -16.33 -0.74
CA ASN A 212 -17.34 -15.21 -1.69
C ASN A 212 -17.07 -13.85 -1.00
N TYR A 213 -15.84 -13.63 -0.57
CA TYR A 213 -15.38 -12.39 0.09
C TYR A 213 -15.68 -11.12 -0.72
N MET A 214 -15.61 -11.21 -2.06
CA MET A 214 -15.91 -10.04 -2.89
C MET A 214 -17.38 -9.68 -2.89
N SER A 215 -18.28 -10.65 -2.78
CA SER A 215 -19.72 -10.38 -2.59
C SER A 215 -19.98 -9.73 -1.23
N GLU A 216 -19.35 -10.22 -0.18
CA GLU A 216 -19.44 -9.63 1.16
C GLU A 216 -18.94 -8.17 1.15
N LEU A 217 -17.75 -7.94 0.62
CA LEU A 217 -17.16 -6.62 0.53
C LEU A 217 -18.03 -5.63 -0.25
N HIS A 218 -18.48 -5.99 -1.47
CA HIS A 218 -19.19 -5.07 -2.35
C HIS A 218 -20.66 -4.84 -1.96
N ASN A 219 -21.27 -5.70 -1.15
CA ASN A 219 -22.62 -5.53 -0.65
C ASN A 219 -22.67 -4.90 0.75
N SER A 220 -21.53 -4.64 1.38
CA SER A 220 -21.46 -4.05 2.71
C SER A 220 -21.50 -2.53 2.67
N ASP A 221 -22.30 -1.92 3.55
CA ASP A 221 -22.25 -0.48 3.81
C ASP A 221 -20.89 -0.04 4.40
N ASN A 222 -20.14 -0.98 4.99
CA ASN A 222 -18.82 -0.76 5.56
C ASN A 222 -17.67 -1.09 4.60
N MET A 223 -17.92 -1.22 3.30
CA MET A 223 -16.93 -1.65 2.30
C MET A 223 -15.58 -0.92 2.45
N ARG A 224 -15.58 0.39 2.63
CA ARG A 224 -14.35 1.18 2.74
C ARG A 224 -13.57 0.92 4.02
N LYS A 225 -14.28 0.65 5.12
CA LYS A 225 -13.67 0.21 6.39
C LYS A 225 -13.07 -1.19 6.24
N MET A 226 -13.83 -2.11 5.63
CA MET A 226 -13.35 -3.47 5.35
C MET A 226 -12.10 -3.49 4.48
N ILE A 227 -11.96 -2.56 3.51
CA ILE A 227 -10.75 -2.41 2.70
C ILE A 227 -9.55 -2.06 3.59
N ALA A 228 -9.69 -1.09 4.48
CA ALA A 228 -8.61 -0.71 5.40
C ALA A 228 -8.21 -1.87 6.34
N GLU A 229 -9.19 -2.64 6.82
CA GLU A 229 -9.00 -3.76 7.74
C GLU A 229 -8.16 -4.91 7.15
N ILE A 230 -8.12 -5.07 5.81
CA ILE A 230 -7.26 -6.08 5.17
C ILE A 230 -5.78 -5.81 5.48
N SER A 231 -5.39 -4.56 5.65
CA SER A 231 -4.01 -4.17 5.98
C SER A 231 -3.55 -4.65 7.37
N LEU A 232 -4.44 -5.11 8.23
CA LEU A 232 -4.05 -5.80 9.48
C LEU A 232 -3.36 -7.14 9.23
N ALA A 233 -3.66 -7.78 8.08
CA ALA A 233 -3.08 -9.04 7.66
C ALA A 233 -2.06 -8.90 6.52
N TYR A 234 -1.78 -7.65 6.09
CA TYR A 234 -0.93 -7.36 4.93
C TYR A 234 -0.14 -6.07 5.17
N SER A 235 1.14 -6.19 5.36
CA SER A 235 2.01 -5.09 5.76
C SER A 235 3.23 -4.99 4.83
N PRO A 236 3.10 -4.39 3.64
CA PRO A 236 4.23 -4.08 2.78
C PRO A 236 5.24 -3.16 3.45
N ASP A 237 6.52 -3.39 3.17
CA ASP A 237 7.62 -2.55 3.64
C ASP A 237 7.71 -1.24 2.85
N LEU A 238 7.22 -1.26 1.59
CA LEU A 238 7.25 -0.09 0.71
C LEU A 238 6.08 -0.09 -0.26
N PHE A 239 5.54 1.11 -0.49
CA PHE A 239 4.49 1.39 -1.47
C PHE A 239 5.00 2.34 -2.52
N LEU A 240 4.74 2.01 -3.80
CA LEU A 240 5.05 2.85 -4.97
C LEU A 240 3.75 3.10 -5.73
N ILE A 241 3.39 4.37 -5.91
CA ILE A 241 2.17 4.77 -6.63
C ILE A 241 2.53 5.54 -7.88
N ASP A 242 2.32 4.90 -9.02
CA ASP A 242 2.44 5.50 -10.35
C ASP A 242 1.32 6.53 -10.54
N GLY A 243 1.69 7.78 -10.58
CA GLY A 243 0.85 8.93 -10.88
C GLY A 243 1.37 9.68 -12.10
N VAL A 244 2.09 9.04 -13.02
CA VAL A 244 2.40 9.68 -14.33
C VAL A 244 1.11 10.07 -15.00
N GLU A 245 0.14 9.17 -14.98
CA GLU A 245 -1.25 9.43 -15.36
C GLU A 245 -2.17 9.05 -14.20
N ALA A 246 -3.32 9.72 -14.10
CA ALA A 246 -4.30 9.46 -13.06
C ALA A 246 -5.73 9.37 -13.63
N PHE A 247 -6.62 8.63 -12.95
CA PHE A 247 -8.06 8.79 -13.13
C PHE A 247 -8.61 9.75 -12.08
N THR A 248 -9.13 10.90 -12.52
CA THR A 248 -9.75 11.90 -11.63
C THR A 248 -11.24 11.65 -11.39
N SER A 249 -11.88 10.82 -12.23
CA SER A 249 -13.22 10.29 -12.03
C SER A 249 -13.36 8.95 -12.74
N GLY A 250 -14.34 8.13 -12.36
CA GLY A 250 -14.47 6.75 -12.83
C GLY A 250 -13.52 5.80 -12.09
N GLY A 251 -12.73 5.01 -12.81
CA GLY A 251 -11.89 3.94 -12.24
C GLY A 251 -12.70 2.71 -11.83
N PRO A 252 -12.08 1.59 -11.56
CA PRO A 252 -10.63 1.38 -11.47
C PRO A 252 -9.94 1.08 -12.81
N SER A 253 -10.68 0.62 -13.85
CA SER A 253 -10.12 0.20 -15.15
C SER A 253 -10.24 1.27 -16.24
N SER A 254 -11.25 2.14 -16.13
CA SER A 254 -11.49 3.25 -17.07
C SER A 254 -12.05 4.47 -16.36
N GLY A 255 -11.69 5.67 -16.81
CA GLY A 255 -12.13 6.91 -16.20
C GLY A 255 -11.64 8.15 -16.95
N ASN A 256 -11.86 9.33 -16.37
CA ASN A 256 -11.28 10.56 -16.89
C ASN A 256 -9.78 10.58 -16.60
N ARG A 257 -8.99 10.34 -17.64
CA ARG A 257 -7.52 10.25 -17.57
C ARG A 257 -6.91 11.63 -17.73
N VAL A 258 -5.96 11.93 -16.87
CA VAL A 258 -5.18 13.17 -16.90
C VAL A 258 -3.70 12.89 -16.67
N ASP A 259 -2.83 13.70 -17.27
CA ASP A 259 -1.40 13.67 -17.00
C ASP A 259 -1.15 14.37 -15.67
N SER A 260 -0.76 13.63 -14.66
CA SER A 260 -0.40 14.19 -13.35
C SER A 260 1.10 14.31 -13.14
N ASN A 261 1.87 13.57 -13.93
CA ASN A 261 3.34 13.65 -14.01
C ASN A 261 4.03 13.58 -12.64
N ILE A 262 3.59 12.65 -11.80
CA ILE A 262 4.18 12.38 -10.49
C ILE A 262 4.41 10.90 -10.27
N PHE A 263 5.27 10.60 -9.31
CA PHE A 263 5.42 9.27 -8.72
C PHE A 263 5.53 9.44 -7.21
N LEU A 264 4.86 8.56 -6.44
CA LEU A 264 4.87 8.62 -4.97
C LEU A 264 5.48 7.35 -4.40
N VAL A 265 6.26 7.49 -3.33
CA VAL A 265 6.86 6.37 -2.59
C VAL A 265 6.74 6.62 -1.10
N SER A 266 6.37 5.61 -0.31
CA SER A 266 6.31 5.68 1.16
C SER A 266 6.34 4.29 1.79
N GLN A 267 6.73 4.22 3.05
CA GLN A 267 6.58 3.03 3.89
C GLN A 267 5.23 3.01 4.63
N ASP A 268 4.50 4.11 4.62
CA ASP A 268 3.21 4.26 5.31
C ASP A 268 2.06 4.31 4.30
N PRO A 269 1.14 3.31 4.29
CA PRO A 269 0.05 3.25 3.33
C PRO A 269 -0.98 4.38 3.50
N VAL A 270 -1.16 4.89 4.72
CA VAL A 270 -2.10 5.99 4.99
C VAL A 270 -1.51 7.32 4.55
N ALA A 271 -0.21 7.53 4.80
CA ALA A 271 0.48 8.75 4.38
C ALA A 271 0.48 8.89 2.85
N ILE A 272 0.84 7.82 2.12
CA ILE A 272 0.88 7.85 0.64
C ILE A 272 -0.52 8.00 0.05
N ASP A 273 -1.53 7.34 0.60
CA ASP A 273 -2.92 7.47 0.15
C ASP A 273 -3.45 8.89 0.43
N ALA A 274 -3.14 9.47 1.58
CA ALA A 274 -3.53 10.84 1.91
C ALA A 274 -2.92 11.85 0.93
N VAL A 275 -1.62 11.73 0.61
CA VAL A 275 -0.94 12.58 -0.40
C VAL A 275 -1.52 12.34 -1.79
N GLY A 276 -1.83 11.10 -2.16
CA GLY A 276 -2.50 10.76 -3.41
C GLY A 276 -3.90 11.39 -3.52
N VAL A 277 -4.69 11.36 -2.44
CA VAL A 277 -6.00 12.06 -2.39
C VAL A 277 -5.82 13.58 -2.52
N ALA A 278 -4.82 14.17 -1.85
CA ALA A 278 -4.51 15.60 -2.00
C ALA A 278 -4.13 15.92 -3.46
N MET A 279 -3.41 15.02 -4.14
CA MET A 279 -3.12 15.17 -5.57
C MET A 279 -4.37 15.07 -6.44
N LEU A 280 -5.28 14.14 -6.17
CA LEU A 280 -6.58 14.07 -6.86
C LEU A 280 -7.40 15.36 -6.66
N LYS A 281 -7.39 15.95 -5.45
CA LYS A 281 -7.98 17.27 -5.20
C LYS A 281 -7.31 18.36 -6.03
N ASN A 282 -5.98 18.40 -6.09
CA ASN A 282 -5.22 19.36 -6.88
C ASN A 282 -5.54 19.29 -8.39
N LEU A 283 -5.83 18.09 -8.91
CA LEU A 283 -6.19 17.87 -10.31
C LEU A 283 -7.67 18.16 -10.62
N GLY A 284 -8.51 18.30 -9.61
CA GLY A 284 -9.97 18.32 -9.74
C GLY A 284 -10.52 16.91 -9.93
N SER A 285 -11.32 16.45 -8.99
CA SER A 285 -11.78 15.06 -8.92
C SER A 285 -13.30 14.99 -8.65
N THR A 286 -13.78 13.82 -8.20
CA THR A 286 -15.19 13.63 -7.86
C THR A 286 -15.60 14.49 -6.67
N ASN A 287 -16.90 14.83 -6.59
CA ASN A 287 -17.43 15.65 -5.51
C ASN A 287 -17.08 15.13 -4.12
N ILE A 288 -17.08 13.82 -3.93
CA ILE A 288 -16.72 13.21 -2.63
C ILE A 288 -15.26 13.47 -2.27
N ILE A 289 -14.34 13.31 -3.23
CA ILE A 289 -12.92 13.61 -3.02
C ILE A 289 -12.71 15.11 -2.76
N MET A 290 -13.36 15.98 -3.54
CA MET A 290 -13.19 17.44 -3.45
C MET A 290 -13.70 18.01 -2.14
N ASN A 291 -14.82 17.51 -1.61
CA ASN A 291 -15.55 18.13 -0.52
C ASN A 291 -15.37 17.46 0.85
N THR A 292 -14.73 16.27 0.90
CA THR A 292 -14.47 15.57 2.17
C THR A 292 -13.04 15.88 2.63
N PRO A 293 -12.79 16.25 3.89
CA PRO A 293 -11.45 16.30 4.45
C PRO A 293 -10.74 14.97 4.27
N VAL A 294 -9.43 14.99 3.99
CA VAL A 294 -8.70 13.77 3.58
C VAL A 294 -8.82 12.66 4.61
N PHE A 295 -8.61 12.95 5.88
CA PHE A 295 -8.69 11.97 6.96
C PHE A 295 -10.11 11.64 7.42
N GLU A 296 -11.15 12.26 6.84
CA GLU A 296 -12.55 11.89 7.04
C GLU A 296 -13.07 10.95 5.95
N LEU A 297 -12.28 10.68 4.89
CA LEU A 297 -12.59 9.61 3.95
C LEU A 297 -12.53 8.26 4.68
N GLU A 298 -13.62 7.50 4.66
CA GLU A 298 -13.83 6.34 5.55
C GLU A 298 -12.69 5.31 5.52
N GLN A 299 -12.04 5.11 4.36
CA GLN A 299 -10.91 4.19 4.23
C GLN A 299 -9.71 4.69 5.04
N LEU A 300 -9.38 5.99 4.97
CA LEU A 300 -8.28 6.59 5.74
C LEU A 300 -8.66 6.72 7.22
N ALA A 301 -9.89 7.16 7.51
CA ALA A 301 -10.39 7.26 8.88
C ALA A 301 -10.31 5.91 9.62
N ARG A 302 -10.75 4.82 8.94
CA ARG A 302 -10.68 3.49 9.55
C ARG A 302 -9.25 2.99 9.70
N ALA A 303 -8.38 3.21 8.72
CA ALA A 303 -6.98 2.83 8.83
C ALA A 303 -6.29 3.52 10.02
N ALA A 304 -6.55 4.82 10.22
CA ALA A 304 -6.07 5.57 11.38
C ALA A 304 -6.66 5.05 12.71
N GLU A 305 -7.96 4.69 12.74
CA GLU A 305 -8.63 4.14 13.93
C GLU A 305 -8.04 2.80 14.40
N ILE A 306 -7.53 1.99 13.46
CA ILE A 306 -6.94 0.67 13.72
C ILE A 306 -5.40 0.66 13.67
N ASP A 307 -4.78 1.82 13.78
CA ASP A 307 -3.33 2.02 13.87
C ASP A 307 -2.52 1.47 12.68
N ILE A 308 -3.07 1.57 11.44
CA ILE A 308 -2.41 1.12 10.20
C ILE A 308 -1.41 2.15 9.63
N GLY A 309 -1.29 3.31 10.21
CA GLY A 309 -0.39 4.36 9.75
C GLY A 309 -0.70 5.67 10.42
N VAL A 310 -0.30 6.79 9.79
CA VAL A 310 -0.55 8.12 10.33
C VAL A 310 -2.05 8.41 10.49
N SER A 311 -2.39 9.23 11.48
CA SER A 311 -3.76 9.59 11.81
C SER A 311 -4.12 11.05 11.48
N ALA A 312 -3.15 11.88 11.11
CA ALA A 312 -3.36 13.30 10.88
C ALA A 312 -2.33 13.91 9.91
N PRO A 313 -2.69 15.00 9.19
CA PRO A 313 -1.80 15.68 8.24
C PRO A 313 -0.43 16.08 8.81
N LYS A 314 -0.39 16.51 10.08
CA LYS A 314 0.85 16.95 10.77
C LYS A 314 1.90 15.84 10.92
N GLU A 315 1.48 14.59 10.77
CA GLU A 315 2.33 13.41 10.88
C GLU A 315 2.95 13.01 9.54
N ILE A 316 2.60 13.71 8.45
CA ILE A 316 3.14 13.48 7.11
C ILE A 316 4.22 14.52 6.78
N GLU A 317 5.32 14.04 6.22
CA GLU A 317 6.35 14.87 5.60
C GLU A 317 6.44 14.52 4.11
N ILE A 318 6.07 15.46 3.23
CA ILE A 318 6.25 15.27 1.79
C ILE A 318 7.63 15.81 1.42
N ILE A 319 8.49 14.95 0.88
CA ILE A 319 9.83 15.29 0.45
C ILE A 319 9.95 15.16 -1.07
N SER A 320 10.76 15.99 -1.69
CA SER A 320 11.03 15.96 -3.13
C SER A 320 12.50 16.23 -3.40
N ASP A 321 12.95 15.96 -4.61
CA ASP A 321 14.32 16.13 -5.09
C ASP A 321 14.47 17.30 -6.06
N THR A 322 13.40 18.08 -6.29
CA THR A 322 13.39 19.22 -7.20
C THR A 322 12.58 20.40 -6.66
N GLU A 323 12.91 21.64 -7.04
CA GLU A 323 12.16 22.84 -6.67
C GLU A 323 10.69 22.80 -7.15
N GLU A 324 10.45 22.21 -8.34
CA GLU A 324 9.06 22.03 -8.84
C GLU A 324 8.28 21.03 -7.98
N GLY A 325 8.94 19.97 -7.53
CA GLY A 325 8.38 19.00 -6.60
C GLY A 325 8.08 19.62 -5.24
N ASP A 326 8.99 20.42 -4.68
CA ASP A 326 8.78 21.15 -3.43
C ASP A 326 7.60 22.11 -3.53
N SER A 327 7.49 22.86 -4.63
CA SER A 327 6.34 23.74 -4.89
C SER A 327 5.02 22.97 -4.97
N LEU A 328 5.01 21.77 -5.53
CA LEU A 328 3.83 20.90 -5.53
C LEU A 328 3.57 20.36 -4.13
N ALA A 329 4.58 19.91 -3.41
CA ALA A 329 4.47 19.41 -2.04
C ALA A 329 3.82 20.46 -1.12
N ASP A 330 4.20 21.74 -1.23
CA ASP A 330 3.57 22.83 -0.47
C ASP A 330 2.08 22.99 -0.77
N ARG A 331 1.68 22.88 -2.05
CA ARG A 331 0.25 22.90 -2.43
C ARG A 331 -0.50 21.69 -1.85
N LEU A 332 0.10 20.49 -1.91
CA LEU A 332 -0.53 19.28 -1.39
C LEU A 332 -0.67 19.31 0.13
N ARG A 333 0.30 19.86 0.87
CA ARG A 333 0.19 20.06 2.33
C ARG A 333 -1.04 20.90 2.71
N ASN A 334 -1.35 21.94 1.92
CA ASN A 334 -2.55 22.75 2.14
C ASN A 334 -3.86 22.00 1.83
N LEU A 335 -3.84 21.00 0.97
CA LEU A 335 -4.99 20.17 0.60
C LEU A 335 -5.18 18.96 1.53
N LEU A 336 -4.17 18.60 2.32
CA LEU A 336 -4.24 17.58 3.37
C LEU A 336 -4.99 18.08 4.61
N ALA A 337 -4.90 19.39 4.90
CA ALA A 337 -5.57 20.04 6.02
C ALA A 337 -7.05 20.27 5.72
#